data_08fae74348553b850f644599a94d3671
#
_entry.id   08fae74348553b850f644599a94d3671
#
_cell.length_a   1.000
_cell.length_b   1.000
_cell.length_c   1.000
_cell.angle_alpha   90.00
_cell.angle_beta   90.00
_cell.angle_gamma   90.00
#
_symmetry.space_group_name_H-M   'P 1'
#
loop_
_entity.id
_entity.type
_entity.pdbx_description
1 polymer ?
#
loop_
_entity_poly.entity_id
_entity_poly.type
_entity_poly.pdbx_seq_one_letter_code
_entity_poly.pdbx_strand_id
1 'polypeptide(L)'
;MEYPYFKGLEADRYSFYRVPKALVKADLFQKMSGDAKLLYAVLLDRMSLSIKNGWQDKHGNAYIICTIEEVMDSIHCARQKAVKLLDELEQEFRLIERRRQGLGKPNLLYVKDLYAGLSQSNYWKYENHTSGSLKNELPGVPKSNGSNTEK
;
A
#
# COMPACT_ATOMS: atom_id res chain seq x y z
N MET A 1 18.23 26.10 5.31
CA MET A 1 18.66 24.80 5.83
C MET A 1 19.29 24.00 4.73
N GLU A 2 20.37 23.36 5.02
CA GLU A 2 21.06 22.56 4.02
C GLU A 2 21.25 21.16 4.51
N TYR A 3 20.99 20.18 3.67
CA TYR A 3 21.08 18.77 4.04
C TYR A 3 22.42 18.20 3.61
N PRO A 4 23.09 17.47 4.51
CA PRO A 4 24.38 16.88 4.14
C PRO A 4 24.21 15.68 3.22
N TYR A 5 25.29 15.32 2.56
CA TYR A 5 25.30 14.14 1.71
C TYR A 5 25.38 12.86 2.54
N PHE A 6 24.81 11.79 2.02
CA PHE A 6 25.04 10.49 2.64
C PHE A 6 26.49 10.07 2.46
N LYS A 7 27.03 9.46 3.50
CA LYS A 7 28.42 8.98 3.45
C LYS A 7 28.55 7.50 3.78
N GLY A 8 27.42 6.83 4.05
CA GLY A 8 27.46 5.42 4.39
C GLY A 8 26.07 4.89 4.55
N LEU A 9 25.83 4.20 5.65
CA LEU A 9 24.58 3.51 5.86
C LEU A 9 23.58 4.31 6.69
N GLU A 10 23.69 5.64 6.64
CA GLU A 10 22.80 6.49 7.42
C GLU A 10 21.34 6.33 7.04
N ALA A 11 21.08 5.87 5.82
CA ALA A 11 19.69 5.67 5.40
C ALA A 11 18.98 4.61 6.22
N ASP A 12 19.74 3.72 6.86
CA ASP A 12 19.14 2.66 7.65
C ASP A 12 18.45 3.18 8.91
N ARG A 13 18.69 4.45 9.26
CA ARG A 13 18.05 5.04 10.44
C ARG A 13 16.62 5.46 10.18
N TYR A 14 16.21 5.53 8.91
CA TYR A 14 14.90 6.06 8.59
C TYR A 14 13.80 5.06 8.88
N SER A 15 12.66 5.57 9.28
CA SER A 15 11.42 4.82 9.25
C SER A 15 10.75 5.08 7.91
N PHE A 16 10.11 4.08 7.36
CA PHE A 16 9.56 4.21 6.03
C PHE A 16 8.10 3.78 5.99
N TYR A 17 7.31 4.49 5.21
CA TYR A 17 6.12 3.91 4.64
C TYR A 17 6.55 3.16 3.39
N ARG A 18 5.97 2.00 3.16
CA ARG A 18 6.37 1.16 2.04
C ARG A 18 5.35 1.27 0.93
N VAL A 19 5.79 1.82 -0.18
CA VAL A 19 4.96 1.90 -1.37
C VAL A 19 5.27 0.69 -2.23
N PRO A 20 4.28 -0.18 -2.49
CA PRO A 20 4.55 -1.31 -3.38
C PRO A 20 5.02 -0.84 -4.75
N LYS A 21 6.05 -1.46 -5.26
CA LYS A 21 6.61 -1.06 -6.55
C LYS A 21 5.58 -1.17 -7.66
N ALA A 22 4.66 -2.12 -7.58
CA ALA A 22 3.63 -2.28 -8.60
C ALA A 22 2.78 -1.04 -8.76
N LEU A 23 2.52 -0.30 -7.67
CA LEU A 23 1.73 0.93 -7.77
C LEU A 23 2.43 1.98 -8.60
N VAL A 24 3.76 1.95 -8.64
CA VAL A 24 4.54 2.94 -9.37
C VAL A 24 4.81 2.46 -10.79
N LYS A 25 5.05 1.17 -10.96
CA LYS A 25 5.58 0.64 -12.22
C LYS A 25 4.53 -0.01 -13.12
N ALA A 26 3.52 -0.65 -12.56
CA ALA A 26 2.58 -1.41 -13.38
C ALA A 26 1.65 -0.49 -14.16
N ASP A 27 1.40 -0.84 -15.42
CA ASP A 27 0.51 -0.06 -16.26
C ASP A 27 -0.89 0.06 -15.69
N LEU A 28 -1.30 -0.94 -14.93
CA LEU A 28 -2.61 -0.97 -14.31
C LEU A 28 -2.85 0.26 -13.43
N PHE A 29 -1.81 0.78 -12.81
CA PHE A 29 -1.91 1.91 -11.91
C PHE A 29 -1.33 3.20 -12.49
N GLN A 30 -1.18 3.23 -13.80
CA GLN A 30 -0.56 4.36 -14.46
C GLN A 30 -1.32 5.66 -14.21
N LYS A 31 -2.64 5.59 -14.13
CA LYS A 31 -3.45 6.77 -13.93
C LYS A 31 -3.75 7.09 -12.48
N MET A 32 -3.27 6.27 -11.56
CA MET A 32 -3.47 6.53 -10.14
C MET A 32 -2.61 7.72 -9.73
N SER A 33 -3.19 8.63 -8.96
CA SER A 33 -2.44 9.79 -8.50
C SER A 33 -1.34 9.38 -7.52
N GLY A 34 -0.26 10.17 -7.49
CA GLY A 34 0.82 9.91 -6.54
C GLY A 34 0.35 9.99 -5.10
N ASP A 35 -0.57 10.91 -4.82
CA ASP A 35 -1.10 11.05 -3.47
C ASP A 35 -1.92 9.83 -3.06
N ALA A 36 -2.64 9.21 -4.00
CA ALA A 36 -3.38 7.99 -3.69
C ALA A 36 -2.43 6.84 -3.41
N LYS A 37 -1.32 6.76 -4.13
CA LYS A 37 -0.30 5.74 -3.87
C LYS A 37 0.29 5.92 -2.48
N LEU A 38 0.57 7.16 -2.12
CA LEU A 38 1.09 7.46 -0.79
C LEU A 38 0.06 7.11 0.29
N LEU A 39 -1.19 7.47 0.07
CA LEU A 39 -2.23 7.14 1.04
C LEU A 39 -2.37 5.64 1.22
N TYR A 40 -2.31 4.88 0.13
CA TYR A 40 -2.36 3.42 0.25
C TYR A 40 -1.23 2.90 1.15
N ALA A 41 -0.03 3.45 0.98
CA ALA A 41 1.11 3.03 1.80
C ALA A 41 0.89 3.34 3.28
N VAL A 42 0.32 4.51 3.57
CA VAL A 42 0.00 4.89 4.94
C VAL A 42 -1.05 3.97 5.55
N LEU A 43 -2.10 3.68 4.77
CA LEU A 43 -3.16 2.79 5.25
C LEU A 43 -2.64 1.36 5.43
N LEU A 44 -1.74 0.93 4.57
CA LEU A 44 -1.14 -0.38 4.68
C LEU A 44 -0.36 -0.52 5.98
N ASP A 45 0.36 0.52 6.34
CA ASP A 45 1.12 0.55 7.58
C ASP A 45 0.17 0.45 8.79
N ARG A 46 -0.92 1.20 8.78
CA ARG A 46 -1.91 1.14 9.86
C ARG A 46 -2.56 -0.23 9.94
N MET A 47 -2.81 -0.84 8.81
CA MET A 47 -3.42 -2.16 8.77
C MET A 47 -2.48 -3.21 9.37
N SER A 48 -1.18 -3.06 9.15
CA SER A 48 -0.21 -3.98 9.78
C SER A 48 -0.28 -3.92 11.29
N LEU A 49 -0.43 -2.73 11.84
CA LEU A 49 -0.59 -2.58 13.28
C LEU A 49 -1.90 -3.16 13.77
N SER A 50 -2.94 -2.99 12.98
CA SER A 50 -4.25 -3.53 13.31
C SER A 50 -4.21 -5.05 13.42
N ILE A 51 -3.52 -5.71 12.51
CA ILE A 51 -3.37 -7.16 12.55
C ILE A 51 -2.68 -7.58 13.85
N LYS A 52 -1.63 -6.87 14.23
CA LYS A 52 -0.93 -7.18 15.48
C LYS A 52 -1.81 -7.00 16.69
N ASN A 53 -2.78 -6.09 16.61
CA ASN A 53 -3.72 -5.84 17.71
C ASN A 53 -4.95 -6.74 17.66
N GLY A 54 -5.04 -7.60 16.67
CA GLY A 54 -6.16 -8.53 16.57
C GLY A 54 -7.46 -7.93 16.06
N TRP A 55 -7.40 -6.81 15.35
CA TRP A 55 -8.60 -6.17 14.84
C TRP A 55 -9.03 -6.84 13.54
N GLN A 56 -9.85 -7.86 13.70
CA GLN A 56 -10.36 -8.63 12.57
C GLN A 56 -11.86 -8.80 12.73
N ASP A 57 -12.55 -8.91 11.59
CA ASP A 57 -13.98 -9.17 11.63
C ASP A 57 -14.22 -10.67 11.80
N LYS A 58 -15.49 -11.06 11.77
CA LYS A 58 -15.85 -12.46 12.02
C LYS A 58 -15.34 -13.41 10.94
N HIS A 59 -14.94 -12.87 9.81
CA HIS A 59 -14.39 -13.67 8.72
C HIS A 59 -12.86 -13.65 8.73
N GLY A 60 -12.25 -13.01 9.70
CA GLY A 60 -10.81 -12.93 9.80
C GLY A 60 -10.17 -11.82 8.98
N ASN A 61 -10.98 -10.96 8.39
CA ASN A 61 -10.44 -9.84 7.60
C ASN A 61 -10.00 -8.71 8.52
N ALA A 62 -8.78 -8.26 8.35
CA ALA A 62 -8.26 -7.15 9.13
C ALA A 62 -8.89 -5.84 8.66
N TYR A 63 -9.18 -4.98 9.61
CA TYR A 63 -9.73 -3.66 9.30
C TYR A 63 -9.06 -2.61 10.16
N ILE A 64 -9.20 -1.36 9.73
CA ILE A 64 -8.77 -0.22 10.53
C ILE A 64 -9.96 0.74 10.64
N ILE A 65 -9.86 1.61 11.62
CA ILE A 65 -10.77 2.74 11.74
C ILE A 65 -9.97 3.96 11.37
N CYS A 66 -10.43 4.67 10.34
CA CYS A 66 -9.69 5.81 9.83
C CYS A 66 -10.69 6.87 9.38
N THR A 67 -10.73 7.97 10.09
CA THR A 67 -11.64 9.04 9.76
C THR A 67 -11.04 9.92 8.66
N ILE A 68 -11.91 10.75 8.08
CA ILE A 68 -11.44 11.71 7.09
C ILE A 68 -10.38 12.62 7.70
N GLU A 69 -10.58 13.04 8.95
CA GLU A 69 -9.62 13.92 9.63
C GLU A 69 -8.26 13.24 9.75
N GLU A 70 -8.26 11.94 10.03
CA GLU A 70 -7.00 11.23 10.15
C GLU A 70 -6.29 11.12 8.81
N VAL A 71 -7.05 10.98 7.72
CA VAL A 71 -6.44 10.99 6.39
C VAL A 71 -5.84 12.36 6.11
N MET A 72 -6.59 13.42 6.43
CA MET A 72 -6.10 14.79 6.23
C MET A 72 -4.78 14.99 6.96
N ASP A 73 -4.70 14.52 8.20
CA ASP A 73 -3.48 14.65 9.00
C ASP A 73 -2.34 13.80 8.46
N SER A 74 -2.66 12.62 7.96
CA SER A 74 -1.63 11.66 7.54
C SER A 74 -0.79 12.17 6.39
N ILE A 75 -1.41 12.84 5.43
CA ILE A 75 -0.71 13.28 4.24
C ILE A 75 -0.82 14.79 4.04
N HIS A 76 -1.30 15.49 5.07
CA HIS A 76 -1.37 16.97 5.07
C HIS A 76 -2.15 17.50 3.87
N CYS A 77 -3.41 17.11 3.78
CA CYS A 77 -4.27 17.61 2.71
C CYS A 77 -5.58 18.11 3.28
N ALA A 78 -6.31 18.87 2.46
CA ALA A 78 -7.62 19.38 2.82
C ALA A 78 -8.66 18.27 2.75
N ARG A 79 -9.83 18.53 3.35
CA ARG A 79 -10.89 17.52 3.42
C ARG A 79 -11.35 17.07 2.04
N GLN A 80 -11.50 17.99 1.10
CA GLN A 80 -11.95 17.61 -0.24
C GLN A 80 -10.98 16.65 -0.90
N LYS A 81 -9.70 16.90 -0.74
CA LYS A 81 -8.69 16.02 -1.31
C LYS A 81 -8.69 14.67 -0.62
N ALA A 82 -8.85 14.64 0.69
CA ALA A 82 -8.89 13.38 1.43
C ALA A 82 -10.04 12.51 0.94
N VAL A 83 -11.22 13.12 0.78
CA VAL A 83 -12.39 12.39 0.28
C VAL A 83 -12.13 11.88 -1.13
N LYS A 84 -11.57 12.73 -1.98
CA LYS A 84 -11.29 12.36 -3.36
C LYS A 84 -10.31 11.20 -3.44
N LEU A 85 -9.28 11.22 -2.61
CA LEU A 85 -8.28 10.15 -2.62
C LEU A 85 -8.85 8.83 -2.12
N LEU A 86 -9.68 8.88 -1.09
CA LEU A 86 -10.35 7.66 -0.63
C LEU A 86 -11.27 7.11 -1.69
N ASP A 87 -12.00 7.99 -2.40
CA ASP A 87 -12.86 7.54 -3.49
C ASP A 87 -12.04 6.95 -4.63
N GLU A 88 -10.90 7.55 -4.93
CA GLU A 88 -10.02 7.02 -5.96
C GLU A 88 -9.58 5.61 -5.62
N LEU A 89 -9.12 5.39 -4.38
CA LEU A 89 -8.67 4.08 -3.95
C LEU A 89 -9.81 3.05 -3.93
N GLU A 90 -11.01 3.48 -3.57
CA GLU A 90 -12.12 2.55 -3.44
C GLU A 90 -12.87 2.31 -4.74
N GLN A 91 -13.22 3.39 -5.46
CA GLN A 91 -14.09 3.28 -6.61
C GLN A 91 -13.33 2.97 -7.89
N GLU A 92 -12.18 3.60 -8.08
CA GLU A 92 -11.45 3.43 -9.32
C GLU A 92 -10.53 2.22 -9.30
N PHE A 93 -9.81 2.03 -8.20
CA PHE A 93 -8.80 0.99 -8.17
C PHE A 93 -9.14 -0.17 -7.23
N ARG A 94 -10.17 -0.01 -6.41
CA ARG A 94 -10.70 -1.07 -5.56
C ARG A 94 -9.67 -1.65 -4.62
N LEU A 95 -8.78 -0.80 -4.13
CA LEU A 95 -7.74 -1.22 -3.20
C LEU A 95 -8.13 -1.06 -1.75
N ILE A 96 -9.25 -0.39 -1.48
CA ILE A 96 -9.82 -0.33 -0.15
C ILE A 96 -11.33 -0.52 -0.25
N GLU A 97 -11.92 -0.80 0.89
CA GLU A 97 -13.38 -0.90 1.00
C GLU A 97 -13.78 -0.28 2.33
N ARG A 98 -14.76 0.62 2.28
CA ARG A 98 -15.28 1.23 3.50
C ARG A 98 -16.64 0.62 3.81
N ARG A 99 -16.87 0.28 5.07
CA ARG A 99 -18.14 -0.26 5.52
C ARG A 99 -18.67 0.57 6.67
N ARG A 100 -19.94 0.92 6.58
CA ARG A 100 -20.59 1.70 7.64
C ARG A 100 -20.92 0.78 8.79
N GLN A 101 -20.67 1.29 10.00
CA GLN A 101 -21.04 0.54 11.19
C GLN A 101 -22.41 0.94 11.72
N GLY A 102 -22.90 2.10 11.31
CA GLY A 102 -24.17 2.62 11.80
C GLY A 102 -24.03 4.06 12.21
N LEU A 103 -25.13 4.61 12.67
CA LEU A 103 -25.16 6.02 13.01
C LEU A 103 -24.21 6.33 14.16
N GLY A 104 -23.46 7.42 14.01
CA GLY A 104 -22.57 7.87 15.07
C GLY A 104 -21.28 7.10 15.21
N LYS A 105 -21.04 6.10 14.38
CA LYS A 105 -19.81 5.32 14.44
C LYS A 105 -18.99 5.54 13.19
N PRO A 106 -17.65 5.56 13.31
CA PRO A 106 -16.79 5.71 12.13
C PRO A 106 -16.89 4.47 11.25
N ASN A 107 -16.59 4.65 9.99
CA ASN A 107 -16.56 3.53 9.05
C ASN A 107 -15.41 2.60 9.35
N LEU A 108 -15.63 1.33 9.11
CA LEU A 108 -14.53 0.38 9.02
C LEU A 108 -13.89 0.51 7.66
N LEU A 109 -12.59 0.41 7.61
CA LEU A 109 -11.85 0.51 6.36
C LEU A 109 -10.99 -0.73 6.20
N TYR A 110 -11.18 -1.44 5.09
CA TYR A 110 -10.42 -2.63 4.77
C TYR A 110 -9.40 -2.28 3.69
N VAL A 111 -8.13 -2.52 3.97
CA VAL A 111 -7.08 -2.34 2.98
C VAL A 111 -6.90 -3.69 2.30
N LYS A 112 -7.04 -3.72 0.99
CA LYS A 112 -7.01 -4.98 0.26
C LYS A 112 -5.60 -5.34 -0.14
N ASP A 113 -5.37 -6.63 -0.28
CA ASP A 113 -4.07 -7.18 -0.58
C ASP A 113 -3.78 -7.04 -2.06
N LEU A 114 -2.93 -6.09 -2.36
CA LEU A 114 -2.55 -5.79 -3.73
C LEU A 114 -1.90 -6.99 -4.41
N TYR A 115 -0.99 -7.65 -3.73
CA TYR A 115 -0.26 -8.76 -4.33
C TYR A 115 -1.16 -9.96 -4.59
N ALA A 116 -2.08 -10.25 -3.68
CA ALA A 116 -3.02 -11.34 -3.90
C ALA A 116 -3.87 -11.07 -5.14
N GLY A 117 -4.28 -9.81 -5.33
CA GLY A 117 -5.03 -9.46 -6.52
C GLY A 117 -4.21 -9.57 -7.79
N LEU A 118 -2.97 -9.10 -7.73
CA LEU A 118 -2.11 -9.14 -8.91
C LEU A 118 -1.70 -10.55 -9.29
N SER A 119 -1.57 -11.43 -8.33
CA SER A 119 -1.15 -12.80 -8.62
C SER A 119 -2.18 -13.58 -9.41
N GLN A 120 -3.42 -13.10 -9.43
CA GLN A 120 -4.46 -13.73 -10.23
C GLN A 120 -4.44 -13.24 -11.68
N SER A 121 -3.48 -12.40 -12.01
CA SER A 121 -3.30 -11.89 -13.35
C SER A 121 -1.81 -11.96 -13.64
N ASN A 122 -1.41 -11.37 -14.75
CA ASN A 122 0.00 -11.40 -15.10
C ASN A 122 0.79 -10.23 -14.51
N TYR A 123 0.15 -9.38 -13.74
CA TYR A 123 0.82 -8.16 -13.27
C TYR A 123 1.85 -8.42 -12.19
N TRP A 124 1.71 -9.49 -11.43
CA TRP A 124 2.68 -9.79 -10.40
C TRP A 124 4.08 -10.04 -10.98
N LYS A 125 4.13 -10.50 -12.22
CA LYS A 125 5.42 -10.68 -12.89
C LYS A 125 6.12 -9.37 -13.11
N TYR A 126 5.34 -8.33 -13.34
CA TYR A 126 5.92 -7.02 -13.56
C TYR A 126 6.65 -6.54 -12.31
N GLU A 127 6.04 -6.77 -11.16
CA GLU A 127 6.69 -6.38 -9.91
C GLU A 127 8.02 -7.11 -9.73
N ASN A 128 8.04 -8.38 -9.99
CA ASN A 128 9.25 -9.15 -9.84
C ASN A 128 10.33 -8.75 -10.82
N HIS A 129 9.95 -8.44 -12.04
CA HIS A 129 10.95 -8.07 -13.05
C HIS A 129 11.57 -6.72 -12.77
N THR A 130 10.80 -5.79 -12.22
CA THR A 130 11.34 -4.47 -11.97
C THR A 130 12.14 -4.39 -10.69
N SER A 131 12.07 -5.41 -9.87
CA SER A 131 12.77 -5.40 -8.60
C SER A 131 14.02 -6.25 -8.72
N GLY A 132 15.01 -5.73 -9.33
CA GLY A 132 16.20 -6.51 -9.63
C GLY A 132 16.82 -7.18 -8.43
N SER A 133 16.76 -6.53 -7.28
CA SER A 133 17.42 -7.10 -6.13
C SER A 133 16.55 -7.97 -5.28
N LEU A 134 15.25 -7.89 -5.45
CA LEU A 134 14.38 -8.65 -4.57
C LEU A 134 13.84 -9.82 -5.29
N LYS A 135 14.60 -10.80 -5.50
CA LYS A 135 14.10 -11.97 -6.08
C LYS A 135 13.66 -12.87 -5.01
N ASN A 136 12.84 -13.66 -5.20
CA ASN A 136 12.44 -14.74 -4.32
C ASN A 136 11.70 -14.30 -3.10
N GLU A 137 11.16 -13.17 -3.10
CA GLU A 137 10.47 -12.77 -1.89
C GLU A 137 9.06 -13.24 -1.83
N LEU A 138 8.45 -13.59 -2.92
CA LEU A 138 7.07 -14.01 -2.89
C LEU A 138 6.99 -15.50 -2.62
N PRO A 139 6.30 -15.91 -1.58
CA PRO A 139 6.17 -17.33 -1.30
C PRO A 139 5.51 -18.04 -2.47
N GLY A 140 6.01 -19.20 -2.78
CA GLY A 140 5.46 -19.97 -3.87
C GLY A 140 5.96 -19.62 -5.24
N VAL A 141 6.74 -18.57 -5.38
CA VAL A 141 7.33 -18.22 -6.66
C VAL A 141 8.56 -19.07 -6.88
N PRO A 142 8.66 -19.79 -7.99
CA PRO A 142 9.85 -20.61 -8.23
C PRO A 142 11.04 -19.71 -8.41
N LYS A 143 12.17 -20.20 -7.98
CA LYS A 143 13.35 -19.44 -8.09
C LYS A 143 13.86 -19.50 -9.43
N SER A 144 13.53 -19.55 -10.26
CA SER A 144 14.04 -19.66 -11.53
C SER A 144 15.25 -19.12 -11.77
N ASN A 145 15.72 -19.30 -11.96
CA ASN A 145 16.69 -18.78 -12.14
C ASN A 145 17.14 -17.70 -12.69
N GLY A 146 16.99 -17.73 -12.60
CA GLY A 146 17.34 -16.90 -12.91
C GLY A 146 17.77 -16.25 -13.32
N SER A 147 17.85 -16.41 -13.22
CA SER A 147 18.31 -15.92 -13.56
C SER A 147 18.85 -15.49 -13.85
N ASN A 148 19.13 -15.63 -13.80
CA ASN A 148 19.73 -15.15 -14.04
C ASN A 148 20.18 -14.53 -14.47
N THR A 149 20.26 -14.47 -14.43
CA THR A 149 20.70 -13.79 -14.76
C THR A 149 21.19 -13.20 -15.11
N GLU A 150 21.54 -13.11 -15.11
CA GLU A 150 22.11 -12.44 -15.41
C GLU A 150 22.48 -11.88 -15.81
N LYS A 151 22.69 -11.80 -15.92
CA LYS A 151 23.12 -11.06 -16.30
C LYS A 151 23.10 -10.55 -16.64
#